data_3410a440f7de5f5e3192373715d9e3f4
#
_entry.id   3410a440f7de5f5e3192373715d9e3f4
#
_cell.length_a   1.000
_cell.length_b   1.000
_cell.length_c   1.000
_cell.angle_alpha   90.00
_cell.angle_beta   90.00
_cell.angle_gamma   90.00
#
_symmetry.space_group_name_H-M   'P 1'
#
loop_
_entity.id
_entity.type
_entity.pdbx_description
1 polymer ?
#
loop_
_entity_poly.entity_id
_entity_poly.type
_entity_poly.pdbx_seq_one_letter_code
_entity_poly.pdbx_strand_id
1 'polypeptide(L)'
;MERKRRTIKNGILFVLIGLMLMIAQACSTKPSTSNESASKQEGPKQGGTLTVVRLSDATKLDPHFITDIPSANIVYQKVYEGLVEPDKDFKIQPLLAKEWKVIDGTTWEFKLREGIKFHDGAPFNADAVKKTFDRLLDPKTASPQREKFSMIKEVKVVDENTVQLILEYPYAPLLSILASNEGSIISPKALAENPDSLSQHPVGTGPFVFESWKTGQEISLKKNENYWGKKPNIDRVVFKVVPEDATRLAMIETGEAQINDQVPVTEIDRIEASDKMALYRTEGLAVEYVGFNVKKKPFDDVRVRKAISHAIEREAIIKGVYNNVGTLANEAMSPKVFGYSDKIKPYDYDLNEAKKLLKEAGYEKGLKVTLLTSDRKERINMAEVIQSQLKGIGVDVKIQVMEYGAYIGMIEKGEHDMAIGGWGNATGDGDYNQYNLFHSASQGPPGNHFYYSNPDVDKMIEAARRESDEKKRLKLYEEVMQKEIDDAVYVPIRNYEHIAAYSKNVSGFWLNAASYLMIDDVVIK
;
A
#
# COMPACT_ATOMS: atom_id res chain seq x y z
N MET A 1 -48.36 -39.16 -46.02
CA MET A 1 -48.56 -38.61 -47.36
C MET A 1 -47.27 -37.92 -47.72
N GLU A 2 -46.34 -38.63 -48.25
CA GLU A 2 -45.97 -39.00 -49.62
C GLU A 2 -45.96 -37.87 -50.64
N ARG A 3 -44.78 -37.78 -51.21
CA ARG A 3 -44.40 -37.28 -52.55
C ARG A 3 -44.30 -35.73 -52.72
N LYS A 4 -43.18 -35.18 -53.15
CA LYS A 4 -42.43 -35.49 -54.38
C LYS A 4 -40.96 -35.05 -54.31
N ARG A 5 -40.13 -36.00 -54.65
CA ARG A 5 -38.72 -35.86 -55.11
C ARG A 5 -38.63 -35.31 -56.54
N ARG A 6 -37.43 -34.89 -56.87
CA ARG A 6 -36.79 -34.68 -58.21
C ARG A 6 -37.12 -33.30 -58.81
N THR A 7 -36.15 -32.51 -59.23
CA THR A 7 -34.99 -32.62 -60.07
C THR A 7 -34.40 -31.21 -60.12
N ILE A 8 -33.09 -31.03 -59.95
CA ILE A 8 -32.23 -30.38 -60.95
C ILE A 8 -30.80 -30.55 -60.47
N LYS A 9 -30.20 -31.65 -60.92
CA LYS A 9 -28.75 -31.75 -61.13
C LYS A 9 -28.49 -31.29 -62.57
N ASN A 10 -27.32 -30.69 -62.80
CA ASN A 10 -26.71 -30.27 -64.05
C ASN A 10 -26.87 -28.79 -64.43
N GLY A 11 -25.86 -28.01 -64.08
CA GLY A 11 -25.76 -26.61 -64.53
C GLY A 11 -24.56 -25.80 -64.05
N ILE A 12 -23.59 -26.42 -63.35
CA ILE A 12 -22.37 -25.71 -62.89
C ILE A 12 -21.15 -26.60 -63.14
N LEU A 13 -20.79 -26.86 -64.37
CA LEU A 13 -19.55 -27.53 -64.76
C LEU A 13 -18.97 -27.02 -66.07
N PHE A 14 -19.16 -25.76 -66.46
CA PHE A 14 -18.59 -25.21 -67.72
C PHE A 14 -18.09 -23.77 -67.63
N VAL A 15 -17.62 -23.28 -66.47
CA VAL A 15 -17.02 -21.91 -66.39
C VAL A 15 -15.62 -21.92 -65.77
N LEU A 16 -14.99 -23.08 -65.57
CA LEU A 16 -13.66 -23.15 -64.93
C LEU A 16 -12.55 -23.71 -65.84
N ILE A 17 -12.68 -23.65 -67.16
CA ILE A 17 -11.64 -24.04 -68.15
C ILE A 17 -11.45 -22.93 -69.18
N GLY A 18 -11.25 -21.68 -68.77
CA GLY A 18 -11.11 -20.58 -69.73
C GLY A 18 -10.11 -19.48 -69.36
N LEU A 19 -9.25 -19.68 -68.30
CA LEU A 19 -8.31 -18.64 -67.91
C LEU A 19 -6.95 -19.20 -67.46
N MET A 20 -6.42 -20.15 -68.25
CA MET A 20 -5.04 -20.63 -68.09
C MET A 20 -4.42 -20.78 -69.46
N LEU A 21 -4.09 -19.69 -70.11
CA LEU A 21 -3.18 -19.66 -71.27
C LEU A 21 -3.06 -18.17 -71.74
N MET A 22 -2.13 -17.49 -71.17
CA MET A 22 -1.31 -16.40 -71.72
C MET A 22 -0.57 -15.74 -70.58
N ILE A 23 0.68 -16.07 -70.46
CA ILE A 23 1.81 -15.16 -70.32
C ILE A 23 3.05 -16.07 -70.07
N ALA A 24 3.63 -16.49 -71.16
CA ALA A 24 5.03 -16.90 -71.22
C ALA A 24 5.67 -16.03 -72.27
N GLN A 25 6.45 -15.03 -71.82
CA GLN A 25 7.65 -14.53 -72.50
C GLN A 25 8.04 -13.18 -71.92
N ALA A 26 9.11 -13.21 -71.14
CA ALA A 26 10.21 -12.26 -71.29
C ALA A 26 11.31 -12.62 -70.31
N CYS A 27 12.43 -13.04 -70.86
CA CYS A 27 13.66 -13.41 -70.21
C CYS A 27 14.46 -12.21 -69.73
N SER A 28 15.33 -12.55 -68.74
CA SER A 28 16.66 -12.01 -68.44
C SER A 28 16.73 -10.68 -67.70
N THR A 29 17.17 -10.70 -66.46
CA THR A 29 18.52 -10.31 -66.05
C THR A 29 18.70 -10.42 -64.53
N LYS A 30 19.78 -11.11 -64.15
CA LYS A 30 20.65 -11.07 -62.94
C LYS A 30 20.07 -10.93 -61.51
N PRO A 31 20.66 -11.64 -60.50
CA PRO A 31 20.18 -11.75 -59.17
C PRO A 31 20.59 -10.54 -58.32
N SER A 32 19.62 -9.93 -57.63
CA SER A 32 19.87 -9.01 -56.53
C SER A 32 19.36 -9.65 -55.26
N THR A 33 20.29 -9.79 -54.36
CA THR A 33 20.23 -9.97 -52.91
C THR A 33 18.86 -9.98 -52.25
N SER A 34 18.61 -11.10 -51.58
CA SER A 34 17.62 -11.30 -50.54
C SER A 34 17.62 -10.13 -49.54
N ASN A 35 16.59 -9.29 -49.60
CA ASN A 35 16.20 -8.49 -48.46
C ASN A 35 15.35 -9.38 -47.56
N GLU A 36 15.96 -9.91 -46.52
CA GLU A 36 15.24 -10.30 -45.30
C GLU A 36 14.38 -9.10 -44.87
N SER A 37 13.07 -9.27 -44.90
CA SER A 37 12.15 -8.38 -44.23
C SER A 37 12.45 -8.48 -42.72
N ALA A 38 13.34 -7.62 -42.25
CA ALA A 38 13.46 -7.34 -40.83
C ALA A 38 12.06 -6.91 -40.36
N SER A 39 11.41 -7.73 -39.58
CA SER A 39 10.26 -7.34 -38.78
C SER A 39 10.70 -6.11 -37.99
N LYS A 40 10.23 -4.93 -38.39
CA LYS A 40 10.32 -3.75 -37.54
C LYS A 40 9.64 -4.15 -36.23
N GLN A 41 10.42 -4.37 -35.19
CA GLN A 41 9.88 -4.27 -33.84
C GLN A 41 9.27 -2.88 -33.73
N GLU A 42 7.95 -2.80 -33.77
CA GLU A 42 7.26 -1.57 -33.41
C GLU A 42 7.73 -1.20 -32.01
N GLY A 43 8.33 -0.04 -31.88
CA GLY A 43 8.67 0.53 -30.58
C GLY A 43 7.40 0.66 -29.72
N PRO A 44 7.53 0.83 -28.40
CA PRO A 44 6.40 0.93 -27.50
C PRO A 44 5.41 1.98 -28.00
N LYS A 45 4.14 1.59 -28.18
CA LYS A 45 3.07 2.51 -28.58
C LYS A 45 2.93 3.58 -27.50
N GLN A 46 3.13 4.84 -27.86
CA GLN A 46 2.73 5.97 -27.02
C GLN A 46 1.23 6.20 -27.18
N GLY A 47 0.54 6.48 -26.06
CA GLY A 47 -0.90 6.69 -26.00
C GLY A 47 -1.70 5.49 -25.50
N GLY A 48 -3.03 5.59 -25.62
CA GLY A 48 -3.97 4.55 -25.24
C GLY A 48 -4.52 4.70 -23.81
N THR A 49 -5.41 3.75 -23.44
CA THR A 49 -6.09 3.73 -22.14
C THR A 49 -5.59 2.56 -21.30
N LEU A 50 -5.12 2.85 -20.11
CA LEU A 50 -4.84 1.86 -19.08
C LEU A 50 -6.12 1.59 -18.29
N THR A 51 -6.63 0.36 -18.32
CA THR A 51 -7.75 -0.06 -17.47
C THR A 51 -7.23 -0.86 -16.28
N VAL A 52 -7.51 -0.35 -15.09
CA VAL A 52 -7.23 -0.99 -13.80
C VAL A 52 -8.54 -1.49 -13.21
N VAL A 53 -8.69 -2.80 -13.03
CA VAL A 53 -9.86 -3.37 -12.35
C VAL A 53 -9.59 -3.55 -10.87
N ARG A 54 -10.60 -3.27 -10.03
CA ARG A 54 -10.48 -3.23 -8.58
C ARG A 54 -11.76 -3.69 -7.88
N LEU A 55 -11.60 -4.12 -6.61
CA LEU A 55 -12.69 -4.65 -5.79
C LEU A 55 -13.74 -3.58 -5.44
N SER A 56 -13.29 -2.38 -5.07
CA SER A 56 -14.13 -1.32 -4.51
C SER A 56 -13.87 0.04 -5.14
N ASP A 57 -14.91 0.87 -5.10
CA ASP A 57 -14.84 2.27 -5.53
C ASP A 57 -14.09 3.14 -4.51
N ALA A 58 -13.74 4.36 -4.92
CA ALA A 58 -13.32 5.40 -4.02
C ALA A 58 -14.50 5.90 -3.17
N THR A 59 -14.20 6.44 -1.99
CA THR A 59 -15.20 7.09 -1.14
C THR A 59 -15.17 8.62 -1.29
N LYS A 60 -13.96 9.18 -1.44
CA LYS A 60 -13.68 10.61 -1.59
C LYS A 60 -12.38 10.79 -2.35
N LEU A 61 -12.20 11.95 -3.01
CA LEU A 61 -10.99 12.29 -3.75
C LEU A 61 -10.24 13.51 -3.19
N ASP A 62 -10.71 14.12 -2.11
CA ASP A 62 -10.03 15.19 -1.37
C ASP A 62 -9.01 14.59 -0.41
N PRO A 63 -7.69 14.87 -0.55
CA PRO A 63 -6.64 14.23 0.24
C PRO A 63 -6.78 14.48 1.75
N HIS A 64 -7.39 15.60 2.16
CA HIS A 64 -7.64 15.89 3.58
C HIS A 64 -8.78 15.06 4.19
N PHE A 65 -9.58 14.35 3.38
CA PHE A 65 -10.72 13.54 3.84
C PHE A 65 -10.62 12.07 3.44
N ILE A 66 -9.59 11.68 2.70
CA ILE A 66 -9.33 10.29 2.33
C ILE A 66 -8.85 9.52 3.57
N THR A 67 -9.48 8.37 3.84
CA THR A 67 -9.12 7.44 4.93
C THR A 67 -8.95 6.01 4.43
N ASP A 68 -9.04 5.77 3.12
CA ASP A 68 -8.99 4.45 2.49
C ASP A 68 -8.01 4.39 1.32
N ILE A 69 -7.41 3.23 1.12
CA ILE A 69 -6.44 2.96 0.03
C ILE A 69 -7.08 3.10 -1.36
N PRO A 70 -8.31 2.58 -1.62
CA PRO A 70 -8.96 2.75 -2.92
C PRO A 70 -9.06 4.20 -3.38
N SER A 71 -9.43 5.11 -2.49
CA SER A 71 -9.50 6.55 -2.78
C SER A 71 -8.12 7.17 -3.02
N ALA A 72 -7.17 6.92 -2.11
CA ALA A 72 -5.81 7.44 -2.22
C ALA A 72 -5.13 6.98 -3.52
N ASN A 73 -5.34 5.73 -3.92
CA ASN A 73 -4.77 5.16 -5.13
C ASN A 73 -5.23 5.85 -6.44
N ILE A 74 -6.37 6.54 -6.44
CA ILE A 74 -6.82 7.34 -7.58
C ILE A 74 -6.04 8.65 -7.69
N VAL A 75 -5.80 9.33 -6.56
CA VAL A 75 -5.36 10.72 -6.57
C VAL A 75 -3.87 10.92 -6.26
N TYR A 76 -3.28 10.06 -5.42
CA TYR A 76 -1.90 10.18 -4.96
C TYR A 76 -0.92 10.10 -6.13
N GLN A 77 -0.11 11.13 -6.32
CA GLN A 77 0.87 11.32 -7.39
C GLN A 77 0.31 11.16 -8.83
N LYS A 78 -1.00 11.12 -8.97
CA LYS A 78 -1.68 11.14 -10.27
C LYS A 78 -2.38 12.48 -10.49
N VAL A 79 -3.17 12.90 -9.52
CA VAL A 79 -3.89 14.19 -9.55
C VAL A 79 -3.20 15.20 -8.64
N TYR A 80 -2.82 14.77 -7.43
CA TYR A 80 -2.14 15.61 -6.46
C TYR A 80 -0.69 15.19 -6.27
N GLU A 81 0.15 16.17 -5.94
CA GLU A 81 1.56 15.99 -5.58
C GLU A 81 1.84 16.67 -4.26
N GLY A 82 2.80 16.10 -3.48
CA GLY A 82 3.30 16.68 -2.24
C GLY A 82 4.54 17.56 -2.45
N LEU A 83 5.05 18.15 -1.39
CA LEU A 83 6.35 18.84 -1.42
C LEU A 83 7.49 17.88 -1.74
N VAL A 84 7.37 16.66 -1.25
CA VAL A 84 8.33 15.56 -1.40
C VAL A 84 7.59 14.25 -1.71
N GLU A 85 8.30 13.24 -2.18
CA GLU A 85 7.76 11.93 -2.51
C GLU A 85 8.68 10.80 -2.06
N PRO A 86 8.19 9.56 -1.84
CA PRO A 86 9.03 8.40 -1.64
C PRO A 86 9.41 7.78 -2.98
N ASP A 87 10.66 7.32 -3.12
CA ASP A 87 11.07 6.45 -4.22
C ASP A 87 10.65 4.98 -3.99
N LYS A 88 11.10 4.07 -4.86
CA LYS A 88 10.78 2.62 -4.77
C LYS A 88 11.29 1.95 -3.49
N ASP A 89 12.32 2.51 -2.87
CA ASP A 89 12.88 2.05 -1.60
C ASP A 89 12.35 2.84 -0.40
N PHE A 90 11.31 3.64 -0.62
CA PHE A 90 10.65 4.51 0.34
C PHE A 90 11.57 5.61 0.92
N LYS A 91 12.63 5.97 0.20
CA LYS A 91 13.49 7.11 0.53
C LYS A 91 12.88 8.40 -0.01
N ILE A 92 12.88 9.44 0.81
CA ILE A 92 12.28 10.73 0.46
C ILE A 92 13.10 11.45 -0.61
N GLN A 93 12.42 11.87 -1.67
CA GLN A 93 12.94 12.58 -2.82
C GLN A 93 12.27 13.96 -2.98
N PRO A 94 12.94 14.95 -3.60
CA PRO A 94 12.32 16.22 -3.97
C PRO A 94 11.21 16.04 -5.01
N LEU A 95 10.05 16.71 -4.81
CA LEU A 95 8.95 16.76 -5.78
C LEU A 95 8.58 18.22 -6.08
N LEU A 96 7.52 18.79 -5.50
CA LEU A 96 7.19 20.21 -5.66
C LEU A 96 8.18 21.15 -4.94
N ALA A 97 8.81 20.69 -3.87
CA ALA A 97 10.01 21.33 -3.31
C ALA A 97 11.25 20.76 -4.01
N LYS A 98 12.15 21.64 -4.47
CA LYS A 98 13.42 21.24 -5.09
C LYS A 98 14.51 20.92 -4.08
N GLU A 99 14.44 21.52 -2.88
CA GLU A 99 15.34 21.30 -1.76
C GLU A 99 14.72 21.78 -0.45
N TRP A 100 15.25 21.33 0.66
CA TRP A 100 14.86 21.76 2.00
C TRP A 100 16.07 21.77 2.94
N LYS A 101 15.94 22.51 4.04
CA LYS A 101 16.92 22.53 5.12
C LYS A 101 16.24 22.78 6.46
N VAL A 102 16.83 22.27 7.53
CA VAL A 102 16.45 22.58 8.90
C VAL A 102 17.21 23.86 9.31
N ILE A 103 16.49 24.93 9.64
CA ILE A 103 17.07 26.21 10.06
C ILE A 103 17.49 26.14 11.53
N ASP A 104 16.60 25.60 12.35
CA ASP A 104 16.78 25.28 13.75
C ASP A 104 16.03 23.99 14.09
N GLY A 105 16.00 23.57 15.35
CA GLY A 105 15.36 22.30 15.73
C GLY A 105 13.88 22.21 15.37
N THR A 106 13.19 23.31 15.09
CA THR A 106 11.73 23.37 14.86
C THR A 106 11.34 24.02 13.54
N THR A 107 12.24 24.65 12.81
CA THR A 107 11.95 25.39 11.57
C THR A 107 12.54 24.67 10.36
N TRP A 108 11.69 24.21 9.46
CA TRP A 108 12.06 23.61 8.18
C TRP A 108 11.76 24.58 7.05
N GLU A 109 12.76 24.90 6.21
CA GLU A 109 12.61 25.76 5.04
C GLU A 109 12.63 24.93 3.76
N PHE A 110 11.62 25.13 2.91
CA PHE A 110 11.48 24.48 1.61
C PHE A 110 11.60 25.49 0.49
N LYS A 111 12.44 25.20 -0.50
CA LYS A 111 12.56 25.94 -1.76
C LYS A 111 11.69 25.25 -2.81
N LEU A 112 10.70 25.96 -3.30
CA LEU A 112 9.70 25.44 -4.23
C LEU A 112 10.20 25.53 -5.68
N ARG A 113 9.71 24.63 -6.54
CA ARG A 113 9.88 24.74 -8.00
C ARG A 113 9.03 25.88 -8.53
N GLU A 114 9.48 26.48 -9.62
CA GLU A 114 8.85 27.64 -10.24
C GLU A 114 8.11 27.26 -11.53
N GLY A 115 7.12 28.07 -11.92
CA GLY A 115 6.40 27.90 -13.19
C GLY A 115 5.39 26.77 -13.24
N ILE A 116 5.18 26.05 -12.13
CA ILE A 116 4.17 24.97 -12.04
C ILE A 116 2.78 25.57 -11.93
N LYS A 117 1.80 24.92 -12.59
CA LYS A 117 0.37 25.29 -12.53
C LYS A 117 -0.48 24.11 -12.11
N PHE A 118 -1.49 24.40 -11.34
CA PHE A 118 -2.59 23.47 -11.07
C PHE A 118 -3.43 23.20 -12.33
N HIS A 119 -4.23 22.15 -12.33
CA HIS A 119 -5.11 21.76 -13.44
C HIS A 119 -6.12 22.85 -13.82
N ASP A 120 -6.48 23.73 -12.90
CA ASP A 120 -7.37 24.89 -13.11
C ASP A 120 -6.64 26.18 -13.53
N GLY A 121 -5.33 26.08 -13.78
CA GLY A 121 -4.48 27.17 -14.22
C GLY A 121 -3.92 28.06 -13.11
N ALA A 122 -4.30 27.88 -11.84
CA ALA A 122 -3.74 28.61 -10.72
C ALA A 122 -2.22 28.33 -10.58
N PRO A 123 -1.40 29.29 -10.18
CA PRO A 123 0.03 29.07 -9.96
C PRO A 123 0.27 28.26 -8.69
N PHE A 124 1.25 27.34 -8.72
CA PHE A 124 1.80 26.72 -7.54
C PHE A 124 2.91 27.65 -6.98
N ASN A 125 2.80 27.99 -5.69
CA ASN A 125 3.74 28.83 -4.97
C ASN A 125 3.62 28.63 -3.45
N ALA A 126 4.34 29.42 -2.64
CA ALA A 126 4.30 29.34 -1.19
C ALA A 126 2.92 29.63 -0.57
N ASP A 127 2.10 30.47 -1.22
CA ASP A 127 0.72 30.75 -0.78
C ASP A 127 -0.19 29.52 -0.94
N ALA A 128 -0.01 28.75 -2.02
CA ALA A 128 -0.74 27.48 -2.21
C ALA A 128 -0.40 26.45 -1.13
N VAL A 129 0.88 26.34 -0.75
CA VAL A 129 1.31 25.45 0.35
C VAL A 129 0.68 25.92 1.67
N LYS A 130 0.77 27.22 1.98
CA LYS A 130 0.18 27.77 3.18
C LYS A 130 -1.33 27.51 3.26
N LYS A 131 -2.10 27.80 2.21
CA LYS A 131 -3.56 27.59 2.17
C LYS A 131 -3.94 26.13 2.35
N THR A 132 -3.15 25.20 1.78
CA THR A 132 -3.37 23.78 1.93
C THR A 132 -3.24 23.34 3.39
N PHE A 133 -2.13 23.67 4.05
CA PHE A 133 -1.91 23.26 5.44
C PHE A 133 -2.76 24.06 6.44
N ASP A 134 -3.01 25.36 6.20
CA ASP A 134 -3.94 26.13 7.03
C ASP A 134 -5.33 25.49 7.06
N ARG A 135 -5.83 25.03 5.87
CA ARG A 135 -7.11 24.28 5.80
C ARG A 135 -7.04 22.96 6.54
N LEU A 136 -5.96 22.17 6.37
CA LEU A 136 -5.79 20.88 7.03
C LEU A 136 -5.81 21.03 8.56
N LEU A 137 -5.17 22.07 9.07
CA LEU A 137 -5.00 22.33 10.50
C LEU A 137 -6.19 23.08 11.14
N ASP A 138 -7.06 23.72 10.35
CA ASP A 138 -8.21 24.42 10.88
C ASP A 138 -9.23 23.42 11.47
N PRO A 139 -9.56 23.51 12.76
CA PRO A 139 -10.58 22.66 13.39
C PRO A 139 -11.93 22.68 12.69
N LYS A 140 -12.28 23.80 12.02
CA LYS A 140 -13.55 23.94 11.29
C LYS A 140 -13.61 23.06 10.04
N THR A 141 -12.49 22.73 9.45
CA THR A 141 -12.41 21.78 8.33
C THR A 141 -12.83 20.38 8.76
N ALA A 142 -12.67 20.05 10.06
CA ALA A 142 -12.96 18.73 10.62
C ALA A 142 -12.29 17.57 9.84
N SER A 143 -11.06 17.81 9.34
CA SER A 143 -10.30 16.79 8.64
C SER A 143 -9.92 15.64 9.59
N PRO A 144 -10.19 14.38 9.22
CA PRO A 144 -9.73 13.22 9.99
C PRO A 144 -8.21 13.09 10.00
N GLN A 145 -7.49 13.80 9.11
CA GLN A 145 -6.04 13.76 8.98
C GLN A 145 -5.32 14.83 9.82
N ARG A 146 -6.08 15.76 10.42
CA ARG A 146 -5.53 16.91 11.14
C ARG A 146 -4.52 16.52 12.21
N GLU A 147 -4.80 15.48 12.98
CA GLU A 147 -3.93 15.05 14.09
C GLU A 147 -2.54 14.62 13.63
N LYS A 148 -2.43 13.99 12.46
CA LYS A 148 -1.15 13.59 11.87
C LYS A 148 -0.20 14.76 11.58
N PHE A 149 -0.74 15.97 11.43
CA PHE A 149 0.00 17.20 11.12
C PHE A 149 0.00 18.20 12.29
N SER A 150 -0.49 17.80 13.47
CA SER A 150 -0.66 18.67 14.64
C SER A 150 0.67 19.25 15.18
N MET A 151 1.82 18.64 14.81
CA MET A 151 3.13 19.21 15.12
C MET A 151 3.43 20.50 14.36
N ILE A 152 2.74 20.80 13.25
CA ILE A 152 2.92 22.04 12.49
C ILE A 152 2.16 23.17 13.19
N LYS A 153 2.90 24.09 13.76
CA LYS A 153 2.38 25.28 14.45
C LYS A 153 1.98 26.38 13.48
N GLU A 154 2.83 26.62 12.46
CA GLU A 154 2.66 27.71 11.52
C GLU A 154 3.28 27.37 10.17
N VAL A 155 2.62 27.78 9.09
CA VAL A 155 3.17 27.80 7.73
C VAL A 155 3.44 29.24 7.33
N LYS A 156 4.71 29.61 7.25
CA LYS A 156 5.13 30.98 6.99
C LYS A 156 5.63 31.13 5.55
N VAL A 157 5.00 32.01 4.80
CA VAL A 157 5.49 32.44 3.49
C VAL A 157 6.66 33.40 3.69
N VAL A 158 7.85 33.04 3.17
CA VAL A 158 9.05 33.87 3.22
C VAL A 158 9.14 34.76 1.97
N ASP A 159 8.95 34.13 0.81
CA ASP A 159 8.81 34.75 -0.50
C ASP A 159 7.92 33.86 -1.40
N GLU A 160 7.73 34.21 -2.66
CA GLU A 160 6.86 33.49 -3.60
C GLU A 160 7.21 32.00 -3.72
N ASN A 161 8.50 31.64 -3.62
CA ASN A 161 9.00 30.28 -3.83
C ASN A 161 9.72 29.70 -2.59
N THR A 162 9.51 30.31 -1.42
CA THR A 162 10.11 29.86 -0.16
C THR A 162 9.06 29.82 0.94
N VAL A 163 8.88 28.65 1.55
CA VAL A 163 7.97 28.44 2.67
C VAL A 163 8.73 27.84 3.86
N GLN A 164 8.38 28.26 5.06
CA GLN A 164 8.85 27.66 6.31
C GLN A 164 7.70 26.96 7.03
N LEU A 165 7.93 25.72 7.42
CA LEU A 165 7.08 25.01 8.38
C LEU A 165 7.71 25.15 9.76
N ILE A 166 7.01 25.82 10.66
CA ILE A 166 7.42 26.03 12.05
C ILE A 166 6.66 24.99 12.90
N LEU A 167 7.40 24.19 13.65
CA LEU A 167 6.86 23.09 14.44
C LEU A 167 6.75 23.48 15.92
N GLU A 168 5.83 22.84 16.64
CA GLU A 168 5.68 23.00 18.09
C GLU A 168 6.88 22.41 18.86
N TYR A 169 7.51 21.39 18.31
CA TYR A 169 8.68 20.69 18.86
C TYR A 169 9.52 20.08 17.74
N PRO A 170 10.81 19.75 17.97
CA PRO A 170 11.62 19.05 16.99
C PRO A 170 10.97 17.73 16.60
N TYR A 171 10.75 17.53 15.28
CA TYR A 171 10.07 16.37 14.75
C TYR A 171 10.78 15.85 13.50
N ALA A 172 11.61 14.82 13.67
CA ALA A 172 12.42 14.25 12.61
C ALA A 172 11.60 13.57 11.49
N PRO A 173 10.42 12.94 11.75
CA PRO A 173 9.62 12.30 10.71
C PRO A 173 8.87 13.24 9.77
N LEU A 174 9.05 14.57 9.85
CA LEU A 174 8.28 15.54 9.09
C LEU A 174 8.21 15.25 7.59
N LEU A 175 9.34 14.93 6.96
CA LEU A 175 9.38 14.64 5.53
C LEU A 175 8.53 13.42 5.13
N SER A 176 8.56 12.37 5.95
CA SER A 176 7.77 11.16 5.72
C SER A 176 6.26 11.44 5.76
N ILE A 177 5.82 12.31 6.67
CA ILE A 177 4.42 12.74 6.75
C ILE A 177 4.05 13.63 5.55
N LEU A 178 4.93 14.56 5.16
CA LEU A 178 4.72 15.42 3.99
C LEU A 178 4.67 14.64 2.68
N ALA A 179 5.30 13.46 2.62
CA ALA A 179 5.28 12.56 1.46
C ALA A 179 4.01 11.70 1.39
N SER A 180 3.15 11.71 2.41
CA SER A 180 1.89 10.97 2.43
C SER A 180 0.84 11.60 1.51
N ASN A 181 -0.23 10.83 1.19
CA ASN A 181 -1.36 11.36 0.40
C ASN A 181 -1.95 12.65 1.02
N GLU A 182 -2.04 12.71 2.33
CA GLU A 182 -2.62 13.81 3.08
C GLU A 182 -1.76 15.08 3.05
N GLY A 183 -0.43 14.94 2.77
CA GLY A 183 0.50 16.05 2.57
C GLY A 183 0.47 16.66 1.16
N SER A 184 -0.43 16.20 0.30
CA SER A 184 -0.59 16.70 -1.08
C SER A 184 -1.08 18.14 -1.12
N ILE A 185 -0.58 18.91 -2.10
CA ILE A 185 -0.91 20.33 -2.25
C ILE A 185 -2.13 20.50 -3.14
N ILE A 186 -3.09 21.29 -2.68
CA ILE A 186 -4.39 21.54 -3.30
C ILE A 186 -4.42 22.90 -3.97
N SER A 187 -5.13 23.03 -5.10
CA SER A 187 -5.31 24.31 -5.79
C SER A 187 -5.90 25.38 -4.87
N PRO A 188 -5.21 26.54 -4.68
CA PRO A 188 -5.73 27.63 -3.88
C PRO A 188 -7.01 28.24 -4.47
N LYS A 189 -7.19 28.16 -5.79
CA LYS A 189 -8.40 28.60 -6.48
C LYS A 189 -9.58 27.67 -6.18
N ALA A 190 -9.38 26.36 -6.30
CA ALA A 190 -10.41 25.37 -5.98
C ALA A 190 -10.83 25.44 -4.48
N LEU A 191 -9.87 25.67 -3.58
CA LEU A 191 -10.14 25.90 -2.16
C LEU A 191 -11.01 27.14 -1.90
N ALA A 192 -10.80 28.21 -2.66
CA ALA A 192 -11.53 29.46 -2.50
C ALA A 192 -12.93 29.42 -3.14
N GLU A 193 -13.09 28.74 -4.28
CA GLU A 193 -14.34 28.73 -5.03
C GLU A 193 -15.34 27.68 -4.50
N ASN A 194 -14.91 26.45 -4.28
CA ASN A 194 -15.79 25.36 -3.81
C ASN A 194 -14.99 24.21 -3.19
N PRO A 195 -14.54 24.32 -1.91
CA PRO A 195 -13.73 23.28 -1.26
C PRO A 195 -14.45 21.93 -1.14
N ASP A 196 -15.79 21.92 -1.04
CA ASP A 196 -16.56 20.67 -0.87
C ASP A 196 -16.58 19.84 -2.17
N SER A 197 -16.43 20.48 -3.33
CA SER A 197 -16.39 19.78 -4.62
C SER A 197 -15.16 18.91 -4.79
N LEU A 198 -14.06 19.18 -4.06
CA LEU A 198 -12.80 18.44 -4.16
C LEU A 198 -12.95 16.95 -3.84
N SER A 199 -13.95 16.58 -3.04
CA SER A 199 -14.27 15.18 -2.77
C SER A 199 -14.73 14.39 -4.01
N GLN A 200 -15.18 15.06 -5.07
CA GLN A 200 -15.61 14.45 -6.33
C GLN A 200 -14.88 15.01 -7.55
N HIS A 201 -14.34 16.21 -7.46
CA HIS A 201 -13.64 16.92 -8.55
C HIS A 201 -12.27 17.41 -8.05
N PRO A 202 -11.29 16.50 -7.93
CA PRO A 202 -9.97 16.82 -7.40
C PRO A 202 -9.19 17.72 -8.37
N VAL A 203 -8.46 18.72 -7.83
CA VAL A 203 -7.65 19.68 -8.59
C VAL A 203 -6.28 19.82 -7.98
N GLY A 204 -5.28 19.23 -8.62
CA GLY A 204 -3.87 19.22 -8.20
C GLY A 204 -2.93 19.68 -9.30
N THR A 205 -1.65 19.31 -9.18
CA THR A 205 -0.55 19.63 -10.10
C THR A 205 -0.10 18.44 -10.92
N GLY A 206 -0.65 17.25 -10.67
CA GLY A 206 -0.14 15.96 -11.10
C GLY A 206 -0.23 15.68 -12.61
N PRO A 207 0.36 14.53 -13.02
CA PRO A 207 0.46 14.12 -14.42
C PRO A 207 -0.87 13.75 -15.09
N PHE A 208 -1.92 13.53 -14.30
CA PHE A 208 -3.28 13.26 -14.80
C PHE A 208 -4.29 14.23 -14.22
N VAL A 209 -5.28 14.59 -15.06
CA VAL A 209 -6.41 15.46 -14.72
C VAL A 209 -7.64 14.58 -14.53
N PHE A 210 -8.42 14.83 -13.49
CA PHE A 210 -9.73 14.18 -13.30
C PHE A 210 -10.66 14.45 -14.48
N GLU A 211 -11.33 13.41 -14.95
CA GLU A 211 -12.26 13.51 -16.08
C GLU A 211 -13.70 13.18 -15.67
N SER A 212 -13.93 12.04 -15.02
CA SER A 212 -15.26 11.64 -14.60
C SER A 212 -15.25 10.59 -13.50
N TRP A 213 -16.32 10.56 -12.71
CA TRP A 213 -16.62 9.52 -11.74
C TRP A 213 -18.07 9.04 -11.90
N LYS A 214 -18.25 7.80 -12.30
CA LYS A 214 -19.53 7.09 -12.30
C LYS A 214 -19.56 6.18 -11.08
N THR A 215 -20.14 6.65 -10.00
CA THR A 215 -20.14 5.98 -8.69
C THR A 215 -20.53 4.49 -8.80
N GLY A 216 -19.74 3.62 -8.19
CA GLY A 216 -19.91 2.17 -8.23
C GLY A 216 -19.54 1.51 -9.56
N GLN A 217 -19.02 2.25 -10.54
CA GLN A 217 -18.67 1.74 -11.86
C GLN A 217 -17.22 2.03 -12.24
N GLU A 218 -16.87 3.31 -12.41
CA GLU A 218 -15.54 3.69 -12.88
C GLU A 218 -15.17 5.14 -12.54
N ILE A 219 -13.87 5.38 -12.39
CA ILE A 219 -13.26 6.70 -12.34
C ILE A 219 -12.27 6.81 -13.50
N SER A 220 -12.33 7.91 -14.24
CA SER A 220 -11.44 8.19 -15.36
C SER A 220 -10.58 9.42 -15.10
N LEU A 221 -9.29 9.27 -15.39
CA LEU A 221 -8.31 10.35 -15.41
C LEU A 221 -7.76 10.47 -16.84
N LYS A 222 -7.53 11.69 -17.32
CA LYS A 222 -6.87 11.97 -18.60
C LYS A 222 -5.49 12.57 -18.37
N LYS A 223 -4.58 12.34 -19.30
CA LYS A 223 -3.25 12.92 -19.32
C LYS A 223 -3.28 14.43 -19.18
N ASN A 224 -2.41 14.97 -18.35
CA ASN A 224 -2.15 16.41 -18.25
C ASN A 224 -1.16 16.83 -19.35
N GLU A 225 -1.66 17.42 -20.44
CA GLU A 225 -0.81 17.88 -21.52
C GLU A 225 0.12 19.04 -21.13
N ASN A 226 -0.16 19.72 -20.01
CA ASN A 226 0.64 20.81 -19.47
C ASN A 226 1.45 20.40 -18.24
N TYR A 227 1.63 19.09 -18.02
CA TYR A 227 2.38 18.62 -16.87
C TYR A 227 3.80 19.16 -16.87
N TRP A 228 4.23 19.63 -15.74
CA TRP A 228 5.53 20.29 -15.53
C TRP A 228 6.72 19.30 -15.52
N GLY A 229 6.46 18.04 -15.18
CA GLY A 229 7.44 16.96 -15.13
C GLY A 229 7.46 16.12 -16.42
N LYS A 230 7.91 14.87 -16.31
CA LYS A 230 7.87 13.90 -17.41
C LYS A 230 6.43 13.48 -17.67
N LYS A 231 5.92 13.78 -18.87
CA LYS A 231 4.55 13.41 -19.24
C LYS A 231 4.37 11.90 -19.31
N PRO A 232 3.22 11.35 -18.84
CA PRO A 232 2.88 9.94 -18.99
C PRO A 232 2.86 9.50 -20.45
N ASN A 233 3.18 8.22 -20.69
CA ASN A 233 3.12 7.64 -22.04
C ASN A 233 1.67 7.32 -22.47
N ILE A 234 0.76 7.08 -21.50
CA ILE A 234 -0.66 6.75 -21.74
C ILE A 234 -1.51 8.01 -21.73
N ASP A 235 -2.62 8.00 -22.46
CA ASP A 235 -3.51 9.18 -22.59
C ASP A 235 -4.59 9.22 -21.51
N ARG A 236 -4.98 8.06 -21.01
CA ARG A 236 -6.08 7.91 -20.04
C ARG A 236 -5.84 6.72 -19.10
N VAL A 237 -6.35 6.84 -17.88
CA VAL A 237 -6.47 5.75 -16.91
C VAL A 237 -7.92 5.60 -16.51
N VAL A 238 -8.43 4.37 -16.52
CA VAL A 238 -9.77 4.02 -16.04
C VAL A 238 -9.64 3.04 -14.88
N PHE A 239 -10.12 3.42 -13.72
CA PHE A 239 -10.25 2.56 -12.56
C PHE A 239 -11.67 2.00 -12.55
N LYS A 240 -11.84 0.72 -12.90
CA LYS A 240 -13.13 0.07 -13.07
C LYS A 240 -13.46 -0.82 -11.88
N VAL A 241 -14.62 -0.62 -11.26
CA VAL A 241 -15.07 -1.40 -10.11
C VAL A 241 -15.67 -2.71 -10.59
N VAL A 242 -15.09 -3.83 -10.16
CA VAL A 242 -15.52 -5.20 -10.47
C VAL A 242 -15.40 -6.04 -9.21
N PRO A 243 -16.47 -6.25 -8.43
CA PRO A 243 -16.41 -6.92 -7.13
C PRO A 243 -15.93 -8.38 -7.21
N GLU A 244 -16.28 -9.12 -8.25
CA GLU A 244 -16.01 -10.56 -8.37
C GLU A 244 -14.56 -10.82 -8.82
N ASP A 245 -13.79 -11.53 -8.00
CA ASP A 245 -12.38 -11.86 -8.23
C ASP A 245 -12.14 -12.57 -9.56
N ALA A 246 -12.94 -13.59 -9.88
CA ALA A 246 -12.81 -14.37 -11.10
C ALA A 246 -13.05 -13.50 -12.36
N THR A 247 -13.98 -12.54 -12.29
CA THR A 247 -14.27 -11.62 -13.38
C THR A 247 -13.09 -10.67 -13.61
N ARG A 248 -12.48 -10.14 -12.55
CA ARG A 248 -11.29 -9.27 -12.69
C ARG A 248 -10.15 -9.98 -13.41
N LEU A 249 -9.86 -11.24 -13.06
CA LEU A 249 -8.82 -12.02 -13.72
C LEU A 249 -9.17 -12.34 -15.18
N ALA A 250 -10.43 -12.70 -15.47
CA ALA A 250 -10.89 -12.94 -16.84
C ALA A 250 -10.73 -11.71 -17.73
N MET A 251 -10.96 -10.51 -17.20
CA MET A 251 -10.75 -9.24 -17.93
C MET A 251 -9.27 -9.00 -18.29
N ILE A 252 -8.32 -9.41 -17.43
CA ILE A 252 -6.90 -9.39 -17.78
C ILE A 252 -6.58 -10.41 -18.88
N GLU A 253 -7.09 -11.63 -18.76
CA GLU A 253 -6.88 -12.72 -19.75
C GLU A 253 -7.41 -12.38 -21.14
N THR A 254 -8.55 -11.65 -21.20
CA THR A 254 -9.18 -11.21 -22.48
C THR A 254 -8.57 -9.93 -23.03
N GLY A 255 -7.77 -9.20 -22.23
CA GLY A 255 -7.19 -7.90 -22.62
C GLY A 255 -8.14 -6.71 -22.41
N GLU A 256 -9.32 -6.92 -21.83
CA GLU A 256 -10.27 -5.85 -21.48
C GLU A 256 -9.71 -4.94 -20.38
N ALA A 257 -8.91 -5.50 -19.47
CA ALA A 257 -8.17 -4.74 -18.47
C ALA A 257 -6.69 -5.10 -18.50
N GLN A 258 -5.84 -4.23 -17.96
CA GLN A 258 -4.40 -4.42 -17.95
C GLN A 258 -3.84 -4.72 -16.57
N ILE A 259 -4.45 -4.23 -15.50
CA ILE A 259 -3.99 -4.42 -14.13
C ILE A 259 -5.19 -4.76 -13.23
N ASN A 260 -5.01 -5.75 -12.34
CA ASN A 260 -5.88 -6.01 -11.19
C ASN A 260 -5.05 -5.73 -9.93
N ASP A 261 -5.38 -4.67 -9.20
CA ASP A 261 -4.62 -4.18 -8.04
C ASP A 261 -4.95 -4.93 -6.73
N GLN A 262 -5.88 -5.90 -6.78
CA GLN A 262 -6.29 -6.71 -5.62
C GLN A 262 -6.51 -8.16 -6.04
N VAL A 263 -5.56 -9.02 -5.74
CA VAL A 263 -5.55 -10.43 -6.10
C VAL A 263 -5.72 -11.30 -4.86
N PRO A 264 -6.69 -12.24 -4.82
CA PRO A 264 -6.76 -13.24 -3.77
C PRO A 264 -5.55 -14.18 -3.80
N VAL A 265 -5.03 -14.56 -2.65
CA VAL A 265 -3.88 -15.49 -2.55
C VAL A 265 -4.16 -16.86 -3.18
N THR A 266 -5.43 -17.25 -3.29
CA THR A 266 -5.86 -18.50 -3.92
C THR A 266 -5.72 -18.52 -5.45
N GLU A 267 -5.55 -17.36 -6.09
CA GLU A 267 -5.45 -17.22 -7.55
C GLU A 267 -4.00 -17.16 -8.05
N ILE A 268 -3.02 -17.16 -7.15
CA ILE A 268 -1.60 -17.02 -7.50
C ILE A 268 -1.15 -18.07 -8.48
N ASP A 269 -1.41 -19.35 -8.20
CA ASP A 269 -0.99 -20.47 -9.05
C ASP A 269 -1.58 -20.36 -10.47
N ARG A 270 -2.83 -19.89 -10.59
CA ARG A 270 -3.48 -19.64 -11.89
C ARG A 270 -2.80 -18.52 -12.67
N ILE A 271 -2.43 -17.43 -11.97
CA ILE A 271 -1.75 -16.29 -12.61
C ILE A 271 -0.36 -16.69 -13.07
N GLU A 272 0.40 -17.39 -12.24
CA GLU A 272 1.76 -17.85 -12.55
C GLU A 272 1.80 -18.85 -13.70
N ALA A 273 0.78 -19.70 -13.82
CA ALA A 273 0.63 -20.64 -14.94
C ALA A 273 0.15 -19.98 -16.24
N SER A 274 -0.24 -18.70 -16.24
CA SER A 274 -0.84 -18.02 -17.41
C SER A 274 0.22 -17.55 -18.41
N ASP A 275 -0.04 -17.75 -19.70
CA ASP A 275 0.78 -17.18 -20.78
C ASP A 275 0.52 -15.67 -20.99
N LYS A 276 -0.62 -15.15 -20.52
CA LYS A 276 -1.08 -13.77 -20.76
C LYS A 276 -0.88 -12.86 -19.55
N MET A 277 -0.92 -13.41 -18.35
CA MET A 277 -0.81 -12.68 -17.10
C MET A 277 0.54 -12.91 -16.42
N ALA A 278 0.92 -11.98 -15.56
CA ALA A 278 2.01 -12.12 -14.61
C ALA A 278 1.60 -11.56 -13.24
N LEU A 279 2.26 -12.05 -12.20
CA LEU A 279 2.10 -11.58 -10.85
C LEU A 279 3.17 -10.53 -10.54
N TYR A 280 2.73 -9.37 -10.07
CA TYR A 280 3.60 -8.36 -9.46
C TYR A 280 3.56 -8.53 -7.95
N ARG A 281 4.73 -8.48 -7.30
CA ARG A 281 4.88 -8.63 -5.85
C ARG A 281 5.80 -7.53 -5.32
N THR A 282 5.43 -6.95 -4.18
CA THR A 282 6.27 -5.97 -3.48
C THR A 282 6.01 -6.02 -1.98
N GLU A 283 7.07 -5.82 -1.19
CA GLU A 283 6.95 -5.70 0.26
C GLU A 283 6.15 -4.44 0.63
N GLY A 284 5.22 -4.62 1.58
CA GLY A 284 4.39 -3.53 2.10
C GLY A 284 4.96 -2.93 3.38
N LEU A 285 4.32 -1.85 3.86
CA LEU A 285 4.67 -1.17 5.12
C LEU A 285 3.98 -1.80 6.35
N ALA A 286 3.17 -2.84 6.15
CA ALA A 286 2.38 -3.43 7.23
C ALA A 286 3.02 -4.71 7.77
N VAL A 287 2.76 -4.97 9.05
CA VAL A 287 3.13 -6.21 9.74
C VAL A 287 1.90 -6.85 10.38
N GLU A 288 1.95 -8.15 10.58
CA GLU A 288 0.94 -8.92 11.30
C GLU A 288 1.59 -9.64 12.47
N TYR A 289 0.90 -9.66 13.59
CA TYR A 289 1.42 -10.18 14.84
C TYR A 289 0.31 -10.81 15.70
N VAL A 290 0.71 -11.59 16.69
CA VAL A 290 -0.13 -11.95 17.84
C VAL A 290 0.29 -11.06 19.01
N GLY A 291 -0.57 -10.16 19.44
CA GLY A 291 -0.32 -9.25 20.55
C GLY A 291 -0.88 -9.79 21.86
N PHE A 292 -0.19 -9.51 22.97
CA PHE A 292 -0.63 -9.85 24.32
C PHE A 292 -1.12 -8.61 25.06
N ASN A 293 -2.20 -8.73 25.84
CA ASN A 293 -2.53 -7.71 26.83
C ASN A 293 -1.66 -7.95 28.07
N VAL A 294 -0.54 -7.22 28.17
CA VAL A 294 0.46 -7.45 29.21
C VAL A 294 0.01 -7.04 30.63
N LYS A 295 -1.17 -6.40 30.77
CA LYS A 295 -1.78 -6.07 32.06
C LYS A 295 -2.68 -7.17 32.61
N LYS A 296 -3.06 -8.16 31.79
CA LYS A 296 -4.00 -9.21 32.16
C LYS A 296 -3.28 -10.54 32.44
N LYS A 297 -3.71 -11.23 33.49
CA LYS A 297 -3.30 -12.63 33.71
C LYS A 297 -3.85 -13.51 32.58
N PRO A 298 -3.02 -14.46 32.12
CA PRO A 298 -1.68 -14.82 32.58
C PRO A 298 -0.55 -14.03 31.88
N PHE A 299 -0.87 -13.08 30.99
CA PHE A 299 0.09 -12.37 30.14
C PHE A 299 0.83 -11.22 30.88
N ASP A 300 0.53 -10.95 32.13
CA ASP A 300 1.34 -10.12 33.02
C ASP A 300 2.70 -10.77 33.35
N ASP A 301 2.80 -12.11 33.22
CA ASP A 301 4.06 -12.84 33.37
C ASP A 301 4.79 -13.00 32.05
N VAL A 302 5.99 -12.42 31.95
CA VAL A 302 6.83 -12.48 30.73
C VAL A 302 7.18 -13.91 30.31
N ARG A 303 7.29 -14.85 31.29
CA ARG A 303 7.59 -16.26 30.99
C ARG A 303 6.48 -16.92 30.19
N VAL A 304 5.22 -16.58 30.46
CA VAL A 304 4.07 -17.07 29.71
C VAL A 304 4.12 -16.52 28.28
N ARG A 305 4.40 -15.22 28.10
CA ARG A 305 4.51 -14.61 26.77
C ARG A 305 5.64 -15.23 25.95
N LYS A 306 6.81 -15.44 26.56
CA LYS A 306 7.95 -16.14 25.93
C LYS A 306 7.61 -17.56 25.54
N ALA A 307 6.90 -18.30 26.42
CA ALA A 307 6.46 -19.66 26.12
C ALA A 307 5.54 -19.73 24.88
N ILE A 308 4.59 -18.81 24.78
CA ILE A 308 3.73 -18.71 23.59
C ILE A 308 4.54 -18.35 22.34
N SER A 309 5.52 -17.43 22.48
CA SER A 309 6.40 -17.02 21.37
C SER A 309 7.22 -18.20 20.83
N HIS A 310 7.79 -19.04 21.71
CA HIS A 310 8.51 -20.25 21.34
C HIS A 310 7.62 -21.35 20.73
N ALA A 311 6.31 -21.31 20.96
CA ALA A 311 5.39 -22.37 20.53
C ALA A 311 4.71 -22.08 19.18
N ILE A 312 4.87 -20.88 18.61
CA ILE A 312 4.27 -20.51 17.33
C ILE A 312 5.29 -20.68 16.19
N GLU A 313 5.03 -21.68 15.34
CA GLU A 313 5.80 -21.92 14.11
C GLU A 313 5.29 -20.98 13.01
N ARG A 314 5.94 -19.83 12.88
CA ARG A 314 5.51 -18.70 12.04
C ARG A 314 5.59 -18.99 10.54
N GLU A 315 6.64 -19.72 10.10
CA GLU A 315 6.81 -20.11 8.70
C GLU A 315 5.69 -21.03 8.21
N ALA A 316 5.22 -21.95 9.07
CA ALA A 316 4.08 -22.82 8.76
C ALA A 316 2.80 -22.01 8.54
N ILE A 317 2.61 -20.92 9.28
CA ILE A 317 1.48 -20.00 9.10
C ILE A 317 1.57 -19.31 7.73
N ILE A 318 2.73 -18.71 7.38
CA ILE A 318 2.92 -18.01 6.11
C ILE A 318 2.67 -18.97 4.93
N LYS A 319 3.20 -20.18 5.01
CA LYS A 319 3.04 -21.20 3.97
C LYS A 319 1.59 -21.69 3.87
N GLY A 320 0.99 -22.09 5.00
CA GLY A 320 -0.29 -22.80 5.00
C GLY A 320 -1.51 -21.89 4.91
N VAL A 321 -1.42 -20.66 5.44
CA VAL A 321 -2.54 -19.71 5.44
C VAL A 321 -2.45 -18.69 4.31
N TYR A 322 -1.23 -18.23 4.00
CA TYR A 322 -1.02 -17.11 3.07
C TYR A 322 -0.42 -17.52 1.72
N ASN A 323 -0.28 -18.83 1.45
CA ASN A 323 0.30 -19.33 0.19
C ASN A 323 1.66 -18.66 -0.14
N ASN A 324 2.52 -18.50 0.85
CA ASN A 324 3.81 -17.81 0.79
C ASN A 324 3.72 -16.32 0.36
N VAL A 325 2.59 -15.64 0.62
CA VAL A 325 2.47 -14.19 0.47
C VAL A 325 2.89 -13.51 1.77
N GLY A 326 3.91 -12.67 1.65
CA GLY A 326 4.59 -12.03 2.78
C GLY A 326 5.86 -12.75 3.19
N THR A 327 6.69 -12.04 3.96
CA THR A 327 7.96 -12.53 4.49
C THR A 327 7.89 -12.67 6.01
N LEU A 328 8.77 -13.47 6.59
CA LEU A 328 8.84 -13.65 8.04
C LEU A 328 9.15 -12.31 8.72
N ALA A 329 8.31 -11.89 9.65
CA ALA A 329 8.56 -10.68 10.42
C ALA A 329 9.47 -10.97 11.62
N ASN A 330 10.44 -10.09 11.89
CA ASN A 330 11.30 -10.16 13.06
C ASN A 330 10.84 -9.20 14.16
N GLU A 331 10.07 -8.19 13.80
CA GLU A 331 9.61 -7.11 14.67
C GLU A 331 8.28 -6.53 14.18
N ALA A 332 7.71 -5.59 14.94
CA ALA A 332 6.46 -4.90 14.55
C ALA A 332 6.70 -3.77 13.53
N MET A 333 7.70 -3.93 12.66
CA MET A 333 8.07 -2.96 11.63
C MET A 333 8.51 -3.70 10.37
N SER A 334 8.02 -3.27 9.20
CA SER A 334 8.40 -3.85 7.91
C SER A 334 9.80 -3.39 7.48
N PRO A 335 10.56 -4.19 6.70
CA PRO A 335 11.86 -3.80 6.14
C PRO A 335 11.85 -2.52 5.29
N LYS A 336 10.69 -2.11 4.78
CA LYS A 336 10.53 -0.86 4.00
C LYS A 336 10.30 0.39 4.85
N VAL A 337 10.21 0.24 6.18
CA VAL A 337 10.02 1.35 7.11
C VAL A 337 11.37 1.84 7.62
N PHE A 338 11.60 3.16 7.56
CA PHE A 338 12.78 3.76 8.19
C PHE A 338 12.81 3.43 9.69
N GLY A 339 13.89 2.87 10.17
CA GLY A 339 14.02 2.42 11.56
C GLY A 339 14.10 0.92 11.72
N TYR A 340 13.72 0.14 10.68
CA TYR A 340 13.87 -1.32 10.69
C TYR A 340 15.32 -1.77 10.92
N SER A 341 15.50 -2.87 11.66
CA SER A 341 16.80 -3.51 11.84
C SER A 341 16.72 -5.02 11.65
N ASP A 342 17.54 -5.57 10.76
CA ASP A 342 17.68 -7.01 10.52
C ASP A 342 18.42 -7.75 11.66
N LYS A 343 18.94 -7.00 12.64
CA LYS A 343 19.63 -7.56 13.80
C LYS A 343 18.68 -8.07 14.88
N ILE A 344 17.42 -7.61 14.87
CA ILE A 344 16.41 -8.05 15.83
C ILE A 344 16.06 -9.51 15.59
N LYS A 345 16.15 -10.31 16.65
CA LYS A 345 15.86 -11.75 16.60
C LYS A 345 14.70 -12.07 17.55
N PRO A 346 13.52 -12.38 17.03
CA PRO A 346 12.44 -12.92 17.85
C PRO A 346 12.75 -14.34 18.32
N TYR A 347 11.94 -14.85 19.22
CA TYR A 347 12.12 -16.19 19.79
C TYR A 347 12.01 -17.29 18.71
N ASP A 348 12.95 -18.22 18.71
CA ASP A 348 12.95 -19.41 17.85
C ASP A 348 11.82 -20.38 18.26
N TYR A 349 11.34 -21.18 17.31
CA TYR A 349 10.39 -22.25 17.60
C TYR A 349 11.05 -23.36 18.42
N ASP A 350 10.68 -23.48 19.70
CA ASP A 350 11.19 -24.48 20.65
C ASP A 350 10.11 -24.89 21.65
N LEU A 351 9.48 -26.04 21.41
CA LEU A 351 8.43 -26.58 22.28
C LEU A 351 8.95 -27.02 23.64
N ASN A 352 10.25 -27.36 23.77
CA ASN A 352 10.82 -27.78 25.07
C ASN A 352 11.02 -26.56 25.95
N GLU A 353 11.58 -25.47 25.41
CA GLU A 353 11.71 -24.22 26.15
C GLU A 353 10.33 -23.64 26.51
N ALA A 354 9.37 -23.69 25.58
CA ALA A 354 7.99 -23.27 25.84
C ALA A 354 7.36 -24.01 27.04
N LYS A 355 7.48 -25.34 27.10
CA LYS A 355 6.96 -26.15 28.22
C LYS A 355 7.69 -25.85 29.52
N LYS A 356 9.00 -25.66 29.49
CA LYS A 356 9.82 -25.31 30.66
C LYS A 356 9.36 -23.96 31.24
N LEU A 357 9.21 -22.93 30.41
CA LEU A 357 8.76 -21.60 30.81
C LEU A 357 7.34 -21.63 31.42
N LEU A 358 6.40 -22.39 30.82
CA LEU A 358 5.07 -22.57 31.42
C LEU A 358 5.11 -23.26 32.78
N LYS A 359 5.96 -24.26 32.94
CA LYS A 359 6.17 -24.92 34.24
C LYS A 359 6.75 -23.95 35.30
N GLU A 360 7.76 -23.16 34.93
CA GLU A 360 8.34 -22.13 35.80
C GLU A 360 7.34 -21.02 36.15
N ALA A 361 6.39 -20.72 35.26
CA ALA A 361 5.30 -19.79 35.53
C ALA A 361 4.13 -20.42 36.33
N GLY A 362 4.19 -21.72 36.66
CA GLY A 362 3.15 -22.41 37.44
C GLY A 362 2.01 -23.01 36.64
N TYR A 363 2.14 -23.12 35.30
CA TYR A 363 1.10 -23.64 34.39
C TYR A 363 1.40 -25.05 33.84
N GLU A 364 2.19 -25.86 34.57
CA GLU A 364 2.50 -27.24 34.17
C GLU A 364 1.25 -28.13 33.96
N LYS A 365 0.15 -27.84 34.67
CA LYS A 365 -1.13 -28.59 34.55
C LYS A 365 -2.05 -28.10 33.42
N GLY A 366 -1.58 -27.14 32.65
CA GLY A 366 -2.32 -26.51 31.53
C GLY A 366 -2.74 -25.08 31.80
N LEU A 367 -3.02 -24.36 30.74
CA LEU A 367 -3.41 -22.95 30.72
C LEU A 367 -4.59 -22.77 29.75
N LYS A 368 -5.58 -21.96 30.15
CA LYS A 368 -6.69 -21.57 29.26
C LYS A 368 -6.63 -20.10 28.97
N VAL A 369 -6.72 -19.73 27.66
CA VAL A 369 -6.66 -18.35 27.19
C VAL A 369 -7.63 -18.13 26.04
N THR A 370 -7.95 -16.87 25.77
CA THR A 370 -8.76 -16.49 24.61
C THR A 370 -7.88 -15.82 23.56
N LEU A 371 -8.00 -16.26 22.30
CA LEU A 371 -7.42 -15.61 21.13
C LEU A 371 -8.51 -14.88 20.36
N LEU A 372 -8.48 -13.56 20.41
CA LEU A 372 -9.40 -12.70 19.70
C LEU A 372 -8.93 -12.51 18.25
N THR A 373 -9.86 -12.58 17.30
CA THR A 373 -9.60 -12.30 15.89
C THR A 373 -10.79 -11.64 15.20
N SER A 374 -10.53 -10.92 14.10
CA SER A 374 -11.59 -10.44 13.23
C SER A 374 -12.13 -11.57 12.34
N ASP A 375 -13.27 -11.31 11.69
CA ASP A 375 -13.98 -12.22 10.77
C ASP A 375 -13.32 -12.40 9.39
N ARG A 376 -12.10 -11.88 9.18
CA ARG A 376 -11.33 -12.14 7.96
C ARG A 376 -10.89 -13.60 7.90
N LYS A 377 -11.15 -14.25 6.78
CA LYS A 377 -10.90 -15.68 6.57
C LYS A 377 -9.47 -16.09 6.91
N GLU A 378 -8.48 -15.35 6.42
CA GLU A 378 -7.07 -15.65 6.67
C GLU A 378 -6.72 -15.54 8.16
N ARG A 379 -7.30 -14.59 8.88
CA ARG A 379 -7.09 -14.44 10.32
C ARG A 379 -7.76 -15.55 11.14
N ILE A 380 -8.93 -16.01 10.73
CA ILE A 380 -9.60 -17.19 11.33
C ILE A 380 -8.71 -18.42 11.11
N ASN A 381 -8.26 -18.68 9.89
CA ASN A 381 -7.38 -19.80 9.58
C ASN A 381 -6.08 -19.73 10.39
N MET A 382 -5.47 -18.53 10.55
CA MET A 382 -4.29 -18.34 11.38
C MET A 382 -4.58 -18.65 12.85
N ALA A 383 -5.73 -18.23 13.38
CA ALA A 383 -6.14 -18.53 14.74
C ALA A 383 -6.27 -20.04 15.00
N GLU A 384 -6.82 -20.80 14.04
CA GLU A 384 -6.94 -22.26 14.13
C GLU A 384 -5.58 -22.96 14.11
N VAL A 385 -4.63 -22.49 13.29
CA VAL A 385 -3.25 -23.00 13.28
C VAL A 385 -2.58 -22.73 14.62
N ILE A 386 -2.66 -21.51 15.15
CA ILE A 386 -2.09 -21.14 16.45
C ILE A 386 -2.73 -21.95 17.57
N GLN A 387 -4.05 -22.13 17.57
CA GLN A 387 -4.75 -22.97 18.55
C GLN A 387 -4.18 -24.41 18.55
N SER A 388 -3.98 -24.98 17.37
CA SER A 388 -3.41 -26.32 17.21
C SER A 388 -1.98 -26.42 17.73
N GLN A 389 -1.13 -25.43 17.42
CA GLN A 389 0.27 -25.37 17.86
C GLN A 389 0.35 -25.25 19.39
N LEU A 390 -0.41 -24.34 20.00
CA LEU A 390 -0.39 -24.09 21.44
C LEU A 390 -0.94 -25.26 22.26
N LYS A 391 -1.84 -26.06 21.70
CA LYS A 391 -2.28 -27.33 22.31
C LYS A 391 -1.11 -28.27 22.57
N GLY A 392 -0.07 -28.25 21.72
CA GLY A 392 1.15 -29.07 21.85
C GLY A 392 1.96 -28.79 23.12
N ILE A 393 1.77 -27.64 23.74
CA ILE A 393 2.43 -27.22 24.99
C ILE A 393 1.45 -27.16 26.19
N GLY A 394 0.22 -27.68 26.06
CA GLY A 394 -0.78 -27.69 27.13
C GLY A 394 -1.58 -26.39 27.28
N VAL A 395 -1.57 -25.52 26.28
CA VAL A 395 -2.39 -24.29 26.28
C VAL A 395 -3.68 -24.54 25.49
N ASP A 396 -4.82 -24.43 26.18
CA ASP A 396 -6.17 -24.54 25.61
C ASP A 396 -6.64 -23.14 25.18
N VAL A 397 -6.70 -22.92 23.86
CA VAL A 397 -7.05 -21.63 23.25
C VAL A 397 -8.51 -21.63 22.84
N LYS A 398 -9.30 -20.70 23.37
CA LYS A 398 -10.64 -20.40 22.85
C LYS A 398 -10.52 -19.30 21.80
N ILE A 399 -10.83 -19.63 20.54
CA ILE A 399 -10.92 -18.64 19.47
C ILE A 399 -12.22 -17.84 19.63
N GLN A 400 -12.10 -16.52 19.59
CA GLN A 400 -13.23 -15.60 19.58
C GLN A 400 -13.18 -14.75 18.31
N VAL A 401 -14.09 -15.04 17.39
CA VAL A 401 -14.24 -14.29 16.12
C VAL A 401 -15.25 -13.19 16.31
N MET A 402 -14.92 -11.98 15.83
CA MET A 402 -15.78 -10.80 15.90
C MET A 402 -15.79 -10.06 14.56
N GLU A 403 -16.90 -9.37 14.27
CA GLU A 403 -16.91 -8.36 13.22
C GLU A 403 -15.82 -7.30 13.50
N TYR A 404 -15.22 -6.74 12.43
CA TYR A 404 -14.02 -5.92 12.56
C TYR A 404 -14.17 -4.71 13.50
N GLY A 405 -15.29 -3.97 13.43
CA GLY A 405 -15.53 -2.82 14.31
C GLY A 405 -15.67 -3.20 15.79
N ALA A 406 -16.37 -4.33 16.06
CA ALA A 406 -16.49 -4.87 17.41
C ALA A 406 -15.15 -5.41 17.93
N TYR A 407 -14.33 -6.04 17.05
CA TYR A 407 -12.97 -6.47 17.36
C TYR A 407 -12.12 -5.27 17.81
N ILE A 408 -12.10 -4.18 17.03
CA ILE A 408 -11.36 -2.95 17.37
C ILE A 408 -11.83 -2.40 18.73
N GLY A 409 -13.14 -2.25 18.94
CA GLY A 409 -13.66 -1.73 20.21
C GLY A 409 -13.28 -2.57 21.43
N MET A 410 -13.09 -3.90 21.26
CA MET A 410 -12.66 -4.78 22.35
C MET A 410 -11.17 -4.63 22.67
N ILE A 411 -10.29 -4.56 21.67
CA ILE A 411 -8.85 -4.37 21.89
C ILE A 411 -8.54 -2.98 22.45
N GLU A 412 -9.25 -1.94 22.01
CA GLU A 412 -9.13 -0.56 22.51
C GLU A 412 -9.52 -0.41 23.97
N LYS A 413 -10.43 -1.25 24.48
CA LYS A 413 -10.83 -1.30 25.89
C LYS A 413 -9.95 -2.18 26.75
N GLY A 414 -9.01 -2.94 26.15
CA GLY A 414 -8.17 -3.90 26.86
C GLY A 414 -8.92 -5.11 27.42
N GLU A 415 -10.03 -5.51 26.80
CA GLU A 415 -10.85 -6.62 27.25
C GLU A 415 -10.34 -8.00 26.76
N HIS A 416 -9.42 -8.03 25.78
CA HIS A 416 -8.80 -9.23 25.23
C HIS A 416 -7.68 -9.78 26.14
N ASP A 417 -7.34 -11.05 25.95
CA ASP A 417 -6.17 -11.70 26.54
C ASP A 417 -5.00 -11.63 25.55
N MET A 418 -5.16 -12.26 24.37
CA MET A 418 -4.29 -12.09 23.22
C MET A 418 -5.13 -11.90 21.96
N ALA A 419 -4.59 -11.22 20.96
CA ALA A 419 -5.31 -10.90 19.72
C ALA A 419 -4.41 -11.02 18.50
N ILE A 420 -4.99 -11.51 17.38
CA ILE A 420 -4.36 -11.41 16.07
C ILE A 420 -4.54 -9.98 15.55
N GLY A 421 -3.45 -9.22 15.56
CA GLY A 421 -3.41 -7.84 15.12
C GLY A 421 -2.55 -7.65 13.87
N GLY A 422 -2.53 -6.42 13.40
CA GLY A 422 -1.63 -5.96 12.36
C GLY A 422 -1.55 -4.45 12.39
N TRP A 423 -0.43 -3.91 11.93
CA TRP A 423 -0.20 -2.48 11.88
C TRP A 423 0.30 -2.06 10.51
N GLY A 424 -0.44 -1.18 9.85
CA GLY A 424 -0.03 -0.55 8.60
C GLY A 424 0.67 0.77 8.90
N ASN A 425 1.94 0.89 8.51
CA ASN A 425 2.66 2.14 8.67
C ASN A 425 2.20 3.14 7.59
N ALA A 426 1.62 4.26 8.01
CA ALA A 426 1.07 5.27 7.10
C ALA A 426 2.12 6.27 6.59
N THR A 427 3.30 6.33 7.22
CA THR A 427 4.29 7.38 6.94
C THR A 427 5.60 6.87 6.35
N GLY A 428 5.86 5.55 6.43
CA GLY A 428 7.15 4.96 6.07
C GLY A 428 8.24 5.20 7.12
N ASP A 429 7.90 5.78 8.29
CA ASP A 429 8.83 6.06 9.37
C ASP A 429 8.49 5.28 10.64
N GLY A 430 9.51 4.78 11.34
CA GLY A 430 9.38 4.00 12.56
C GLY A 430 8.69 4.72 13.71
N ASP A 431 8.69 6.04 13.73
CA ASP A 431 7.95 6.81 14.73
C ASP A 431 6.47 6.42 14.78
N TYR A 432 5.87 6.21 13.60
CA TYR A 432 4.47 5.83 13.51
C TYR A 432 4.16 4.46 14.15
N ASN A 433 5.08 3.50 14.03
CA ASN A 433 4.95 2.21 14.71
C ASN A 433 5.25 2.37 16.20
N GLN A 434 6.39 2.92 16.53
CA GLN A 434 6.93 2.90 17.89
C GLN A 434 6.07 3.74 18.85
N TYR A 435 5.69 4.94 18.44
CA TYR A 435 4.88 5.78 19.32
C TYR A 435 3.46 5.25 19.48
N ASN A 436 2.80 4.83 18.38
CA ASN A 436 1.42 4.39 18.48
C ASN A 436 1.26 3.01 19.11
N LEU A 437 2.16 2.05 18.82
CA LEU A 437 2.01 0.68 19.33
C LEU A 437 2.60 0.48 20.73
N PHE A 438 3.66 1.21 21.10
CA PHE A 438 4.45 0.87 22.28
C PHE A 438 4.58 1.98 23.32
N HIS A 439 4.43 3.26 22.95
CA HIS A 439 4.49 4.35 23.91
C HIS A 439 3.31 4.27 24.89
N SER A 440 3.57 4.45 26.18
CA SER A 440 2.55 4.29 27.25
C SER A 440 1.38 5.29 27.13
N ALA A 441 1.63 6.49 26.56
CA ALA A 441 0.58 7.48 26.30
C ALA A 441 -0.40 7.06 25.20
N SER A 442 -0.05 6.04 24.39
CA SER A 442 -0.88 5.55 23.27
C SER A 442 -1.73 4.33 23.62
N GLN A 443 -1.88 3.99 24.91
CA GLN A 443 -2.72 2.86 25.33
C GLN A 443 -4.19 3.07 24.94
N GLY A 444 -4.79 2.02 24.34
CA GLY A 444 -6.17 2.05 23.87
C GLY A 444 -6.32 2.60 22.44
N PRO A 445 -7.26 3.53 22.17
CA PRO A 445 -7.62 3.99 20.82
C PRO A 445 -6.45 4.45 19.93
N PRO A 446 -5.39 5.13 20.43
CA PRO A 446 -4.28 5.53 19.57
C PRO A 446 -3.48 4.37 18.96
N GLY A 447 -3.49 3.14 19.60
CA GLY A 447 -2.85 1.99 18.99
C GLY A 447 -2.14 1.02 19.93
N ASN A 448 -1.68 1.40 21.11
CA ASN A 448 -1.03 0.50 22.06
C ASN A 448 -2.07 -0.45 22.71
N HIS A 449 -2.52 -1.40 21.90
CA HIS A 449 -3.47 -2.44 22.31
C HIS A 449 -2.81 -3.56 23.14
N PHE A 450 -1.48 -3.55 23.26
CA PHE A 450 -0.74 -4.42 24.17
C PHE A 450 -0.87 -3.96 25.62
N TYR A 451 -1.24 -2.69 25.85
CA TYR A 451 -1.22 -2.05 27.18
C TYR A 451 0.17 -2.04 27.80
N TYR A 452 1.19 -2.10 26.92
CA TYR A 452 2.58 -2.06 27.33
C TYR A 452 2.94 -0.69 27.92
N SER A 453 3.83 -0.70 28.92
CA SER A 453 4.34 0.49 29.56
C SER A 453 5.73 0.21 30.10
N ASN A 454 6.72 0.89 29.54
CA ASN A 454 8.10 0.84 29.99
C ASN A 454 8.71 2.24 29.86
N PRO A 455 9.00 2.93 30.99
CA PRO A 455 9.51 4.31 30.95
C PRO A 455 10.82 4.50 30.20
N ASP A 456 11.66 3.46 30.09
CA ASP A 456 12.90 3.55 29.31
C ASP A 456 12.61 3.47 27.81
N VAL A 457 11.64 2.64 27.39
CA VAL A 457 11.14 2.56 26.02
C VAL A 457 10.49 3.89 25.63
N ASP A 458 9.61 4.44 26.47
CA ASP A 458 8.98 5.75 26.22
C ASP A 458 10.02 6.84 25.97
N LYS A 459 11.05 6.94 26.81
CA LYS A 459 12.14 7.92 26.64
C LYS A 459 12.92 7.73 25.33
N MET A 460 13.20 6.49 24.95
CA MET A 460 13.93 6.20 23.71
C MET A 460 13.08 6.52 22.46
N ILE A 461 11.77 6.22 22.49
CA ILE A 461 10.83 6.59 21.44
C ILE A 461 10.77 8.11 21.28
N GLU A 462 10.64 8.85 22.38
CA GLU A 462 10.62 10.32 22.36
C GLU A 462 11.96 10.91 21.87
N ALA A 463 13.09 10.30 22.25
CA ALA A 463 14.40 10.71 21.76
C ALA A 463 14.55 10.49 20.25
N ALA A 464 14.12 9.31 19.74
CA ALA A 464 14.14 8.99 18.31
C ALA A 464 13.26 9.94 17.49
N ARG A 465 12.11 10.34 18.02
CA ARG A 465 11.19 11.32 17.42
C ARG A 465 11.83 12.69 17.19
N ARG A 466 12.75 13.08 18.09
CA ARG A 466 13.41 14.42 18.08
C ARG A 466 14.79 14.42 17.46
N GLU A 467 15.40 13.24 17.27
CA GLU A 467 16.78 13.11 16.76
C GLU A 467 16.81 13.32 15.23
N SER A 468 17.59 14.29 14.78
CA SER A 468 17.77 14.60 13.36
C SER A 468 18.91 13.82 12.69
N ASP A 469 19.84 13.27 13.47
CA ASP A 469 20.90 12.40 12.96
C ASP A 469 20.35 11.00 12.69
N GLU A 470 20.26 10.61 11.43
CA GLU A 470 19.69 9.33 11.01
C GLU A 470 20.36 8.12 11.69
N LYS A 471 21.69 8.14 11.84
CA LYS A 471 22.41 7.00 12.43
C LYS A 471 22.09 6.82 13.91
N LYS A 472 21.99 7.93 14.65
CA LYS A 472 21.58 7.89 16.05
C LYS A 472 20.12 7.46 16.18
N ARG A 473 19.28 7.94 15.28
CA ARG A 473 17.87 7.61 15.25
C ARG A 473 17.63 6.12 14.97
N LEU A 474 18.33 5.54 13.99
CA LEU A 474 18.32 4.10 13.71
C LEU A 474 18.77 3.27 14.92
N LYS A 475 19.80 3.73 15.63
CA LYS A 475 20.28 3.05 16.84
C LYS A 475 19.23 3.07 17.95
N LEU A 476 18.56 4.20 18.17
CA LEU A 476 17.49 4.30 19.16
C LEU A 476 16.35 3.34 18.83
N TYR A 477 15.92 3.25 17.57
CA TYR A 477 14.90 2.28 17.16
C TYR A 477 15.35 0.83 17.36
N GLU A 478 16.60 0.48 17.03
CA GLU A 478 17.15 -0.85 17.28
C GLU A 478 17.10 -1.21 18.79
N GLU A 479 17.48 -0.27 19.66
CA GLU A 479 17.43 -0.47 21.12
C GLU A 479 16.00 -0.62 21.65
N VAL A 480 15.05 0.15 21.11
CA VAL A 480 13.61 0.04 21.44
C VAL A 480 13.08 -1.32 21.05
N MET A 481 13.23 -1.73 19.78
CA MET A 481 12.71 -2.99 19.27
C MET A 481 13.30 -4.22 20.00
N GLN A 482 14.59 -4.16 20.35
CA GLN A 482 15.20 -5.23 21.14
C GLN A 482 14.52 -5.37 22.50
N LYS A 483 14.21 -4.26 23.19
CA LYS A 483 13.48 -4.31 24.48
C LYS A 483 12.06 -4.87 24.34
N GLU A 484 11.35 -4.50 23.29
CA GLU A 484 10.00 -5.01 23.00
C GLU A 484 9.99 -6.53 22.80
N ILE A 485 10.99 -7.05 22.09
CA ILE A 485 11.17 -8.49 21.90
C ILE A 485 11.59 -9.15 23.21
N ASP A 486 12.54 -8.59 23.96
CA ASP A 486 12.98 -9.13 25.26
C ASP A 486 11.83 -9.22 26.27
N ASP A 487 10.93 -8.24 26.25
CA ASP A 487 9.72 -8.20 27.07
C ASP A 487 8.57 -9.06 26.48
N ALA A 488 8.79 -9.67 25.31
CA ALA A 488 7.82 -10.51 24.60
C ALA A 488 6.42 -9.87 24.52
N VAL A 489 6.34 -8.62 24.09
CA VAL A 489 5.08 -7.85 24.05
C VAL A 489 4.13 -8.43 23.00
N TYR A 490 4.69 -9.01 21.93
CA TYR A 490 3.98 -9.62 20.80
C TYR A 490 4.82 -10.73 20.17
N VAL A 491 4.19 -11.55 19.34
CA VAL A 491 4.84 -12.49 18.42
C VAL A 491 4.73 -11.92 17.00
N PRO A 492 5.82 -11.45 16.36
CA PRO A 492 5.77 -11.00 14.98
C PRO A 492 5.51 -12.21 14.07
N ILE A 493 4.57 -12.11 13.13
CA ILE A 493 4.22 -13.22 12.23
C ILE A 493 4.78 -12.98 10.84
N ARG A 494 4.29 -11.94 10.14
CA ARG A 494 4.73 -11.68 8.77
C ARG A 494 4.74 -10.19 8.44
N ASN A 495 5.64 -9.82 7.55
CA ASN A 495 5.54 -8.57 6.80
C ASN A 495 4.55 -8.76 5.65
N TYR A 496 3.68 -7.80 5.44
CA TYR A 496 2.75 -7.83 4.32
C TYR A 496 3.48 -7.70 3.00
N GLU A 497 2.95 -8.39 2.01
CA GLU A 497 3.33 -8.24 0.62
C GLU A 497 2.09 -7.85 -0.17
N HIS A 498 2.22 -6.82 -1.02
CA HIS A 498 1.19 -6.44 -1.96
C HIS A 498 1.37 -7.21 -3.26
N ILE A 499 0.27 -7.73 -3.78
CA ILE A 499 0.24 -8.49 -5.02
C ILE A 499 -0.76 -7.88 -6.00
N ALA A 500 -0.38 -7.84 -7.28
CA ALA A 500 -1.24 -7.43 -8.38
C ALA A 500 -1.09 -8.41 -9.55
N ALA A 501 -2.17 -8.69 -10.28
CA ALA A 501 -2.09 -9.37 -11.55
C ALA A 501 -2.06 -8.34 -12.68
N TYR A 502 -1.27 -8.60 -13.71
CA TYR A 502 -1.19 -7.70 -14.86
C TYR A 502 -1.01 -8.45 -16.17
N SER A 503 -1.46 -7.83 -17.25
CA SER A 503 -1.23 -8.29 -18.62
C SER A 503 0.26 -8.20 -18.96
N LYS A 504 0.86 -9.25 -19.52
CA LYS A 504 2.25 -9.24 -20.02
C LYS A 504 2.49 -8.20 -21.12
N ASN A 505 1.43 -7.60 -21.67
CA ASN A 505 1.52 -6.48 -22.61
C ASN A 505 1.73 -5.12 -21.95
N VAL A 506 1.74 -5.06 -20.60
CA VAL A 506 1.96 -3.83 -19.84
C VAL A 506 3.33 -3.89 -19.15
N SER A 507 4.00 -2.75 -19.14
CA SER A 507 5.25 -2.55 -18.41
C SER A 507 5.31 -1.13 -17.85
N GLY A 508 6.26 -0.87 -16.93
CA GLY A 508 6.52 0.46 -16.39
C GLY A 508 5.64 0.87 -15.22
N PHE A 509 4.69 0.04 -14.77
CA PHE A 509 3.99 0.27 -13.51
C PHE A 509 4.75 -0.37 -12.33
N TRP A 510 4.45 0.10 -11.13
CA TRP A 510 4.88 -0.53 -9.89
C TRP A 510 3.89 -0.19 -8.76
N LEU A 511 3.87 -1.01 -7.73
CA LEU A 511 3.18 -0.70 -6.48
C LEU A 511 4.23 -0.18 -5.49
N ASN A 512 3.95 0.95 -4.85
CA ASN A 512 4.79 1.36 -3.73
C ASN A 512 4.47 0.55 -2.46
N ALA A 513 5.31 0.66 -1.44
CA ALA A 513 5.12 -0.10 -0.21
C ALA A 513 3.84 0.27 0.57
N ALA A 514 3.22 1.42 0.27
CA ALA A 514 1.90 1.80 0.78
C ALA A 514 0.72 1.27 -0.08
N SER A 515 0.99 0.38 -1.04
CA SER A 515 0.00 -0.20 -1.97
C SER A 515 -0.55 0.77 -3.02
N TYR A 516 0.11 1.89 -3.26
CA TYR A 516 -0.31 2.80 -4.33
C TYR A 516 0.27 2.37 -5.66
N LEU A 517 -0.60 2.29 -6.67
CA LEU A 517 -0.23 1.97 -8.04
C LEU A 517 0.43 3.19 -8.70
N MET A 518 1.69 3.08 -9.07
CA MET A 518 2.47 4.12 -9.76
C MET A 518 2.47 3.81 -11.25
N ILE A 519 2.08 4.79 -12.08
CA ILE A 519 1.76 4.56 -13.49
C ILE A 519 2.42 5.54 -14.46
N ASP A 520 3.32 6.38 -14.00
CA ASP A 520 3.94 7.45 -14.79
C ASP A 520 4.71 6.93 -16.01
N ASP A 521 5.33 5.76 -15.86
CA ASP A 521 6.15 5.12 -16.88
C ASP A 521 5.43 3.98 -17.64
N VAL A 522 4.11 3.82 -17.44
CA VAL A 522 3.35 2.74 -18.08
C VAL A 522 3.41 2.82 -19.59
N VAL A 523 3.64 1.66 -20.20
CA VAL A 523 3.58 1.42 -21.63
C VAL A 523 2.71 0.20 -21.90
N ILE A 524 1.77 0.31 -22.83
CA ILE A 524 0.92 -0.79 -23.34
C ILE A 524 1.47 -1.18 -24.71
N LYS A 525 1.82 -2.46 -24.88
CA LYS A 525 2.38 -3.01 -26.14
C LYS A 525 1.28 -3.40 -27.10
#